data_ea5f00ba06360bdf058a540f76dea2fb
#
_entry.id   ea5f00ba06360bdf058a540f76dea2fb
#
_cell.length_a   1.000
_cell.length_b   1.000
_cell.length_c   1.000
_cell.angle_alpha   90.00
_cell.angle_beta   90.00
_cell.angle_gamma   90.00
#
_symmetry.space_group_name_H-M   'P 1'
#
loop_
_entity.id
_entity.type
_entity.pdbx_description
1 polymer ?
#
loop_
_entity_poly.entity_id
_entity_poly.type
_entity_poly.pdbx_seq_one_letter_code
_entity_poly.pdbx_strand_id
1 'polypeptide(L)'
;MSRRIAALVVVALLASVSGAFAQDAGNATPGPGLVEVTYIPAGAAFFPSKGTAPSFGNYGFGTAVTFNVNRYIGFEGELGSMIATTSDLQFGDLDSNIKSPNLLSYTGNVVVSPWTGHAFVPYATGGVGGLTMFERPQLGVTDDETFLSGNVGGGVKWYAPNNRWGVRGDYRFGVTRSKDDAPAFFGRDTRYVHRVYGAVIINTAR
;
A
#
# COMPACT_ATOMS: atom_id res chain seq x y z
N MET A 1 -19.35 8.42 1.05
CA MET A 1 -18.31 9.48 0.92
C MET A 1 -18.05 9.68 -0.57
N SER A 2 -18.27 10.88 -1.13
CA SER A 2 -18.38 11.04 -2.59
C SER A 2 -17.05 10.81 -3.30
N ARG A 3 -17.07 10.14 -4.47
CA ARG A 3 -15.93 9.92 -5.39
C ARG A 3 -15.10 11.19 -5.67
N ARG A 4 -15.69 12.37 -5.47
CA ARG A 4 -15.06 13.70 -5.64
C ARG A 4 -14.04 14.03 -4.54
N ILE A 5 -14.20 13.52 -3.32
CA ILE A 5 -13.28 13.79 -2.20
C ILE A 5 -11.99 12.96 -2.37
N ALA A 6 -12.09 11.70 -2.79
CA ALA A 6 -10.92 10.85 -3.04
C ALA A 6 -10.05 11.41 -4.18
N ALA A 7 -10.67 11.92 -5.26
CA ALA A 7 -9.96 12.55 -6.37
C ALA A 7 -9.24 13.85 -5.96
N LEU A 8 -9.87 14.65 -5.09
CA LEU A 8 -9.29 15.91 -4.59
C LEU A 8 -8.06 15.67 -3.69
N VAL A 9 -8.06 14.63 -2.87
CA VAL A 9 -6.90 14.27 -2.02
C VAL A 9 -5.72 13.80 -2.86
N VAL A 10 -5.95 13.03 -3.92
CA VAL A 10 -4.90 12.59 -4.85
C VAL A 10 -4.30 13.77 -5.62
N VAL A 11 -5.14 14.70 -6.09
CA VAL A 11 -4.68 15.91 -6.81
C VAL A 11 -3.91 16.85 -5.88
N ALA A 12 -4.34 17.02 -4.63
CA ALA A 12 -3.64 17.84 -3.64
C ALA A 12 -2.26 17.27 -3.27
N LEU A 13 -2.13 15.94 -3.16
CA LEU A 13 -0.85 15.26 -2.94
C LEU A 13 0.11 15.41 -4.13
N LEU A 14 -0.40 15.39 -5.36
CA LEU A 14 0.42 15.58 -6.57
C LEU A 14 0.83 17.04 -6.77
N ALA A 15 0.02 18.01 -6.39
CA ALA A 15 0.31 19.42 -6.52
C ALA A 15 1.40 19.93 -5.53
N SER A 16 1.55 19.28 -4.37
CA SER A 16 2.57 19.63 -3.38
C SER A 16 3.99 19.23 -3.78
N VAL A 17 4.16 18.39 -4.80
CA VAL A 17 5.47 17.90 -5.26
C VAL A 17 6.19 18.93 -6.15
N SER A 18 5.47 19.85 -6.77
CA SER A 18 6.03 20.78 -7.78
C SER A 18 7.04 21.80 -7.22
N GLY A 19 7.06 22.03 -5.91
CA GLY A 19 7.97 22.97 -5.25
C GLY A 19 9.33 22.39 -4.80
N ALA A 20 9.47 21.07 -4.84
CA ALA A 20 10.63 20.38 -4.25
C ALA A 20 11.84 20.24 -5.17
N PHE A 21 11.73 20.65 -6.44
CA PHE A 21 12.78 20.40 -7.45
C PHE A 21 13.89 21.46 -7.50
N ALA A 22 13.86 22.47 -6.62
CA ALA A 22 14.70 23.69 -6.76
C ALA A 22 15.82 23.81 -5.74
N GLN A 23 16.32 22.75 -5.12
CA GLN A 23 17.44 22.87 -4.18
C GLN A 23 18.69 22.10 -4.60
N ASP A 24 19.82 22.73 -4.31
CA ASP A 24 21.19 22.45 -4.70
C ASP A 24 21.67 21.02 -4.42
N ALA A 25 22.24 20.36 -5.43
CA ALA A 25 22.76 19.00 -5.39
C ALA A 25 24.20 18.92 -4.84
N GLY A 26 24.52 19.70 -3.83
CA GLY A 26 25.82 19.66 -3.18
C GLY A 26 25.92 18.48 -2.20
N ASN A 27 26.77 17.50 -2.49
CA ASN A 27 27.28 16.45 -1.57
C ASN A 27 26.27 15.81 -0.59
N ALA A 28 25.05 15.50 -1.02
CA ALA A 28 24.06 14.82 -0.19
C ALA A 28 24.49 13.36 0.04
N THR A 29 24.64 12.95 1.29
CA THR A 29 24.84 11.54 1.65
C THR A 29 23.58 10.76 1.24
N PRO A 30 23.70 9.66 0.49
CA PRO A 30 22.55 8.84 0.12
C PRO A 30 21.77 8.38 1.36
N GLY A 31 20.44 8.44 1.30
CA GLY A 31 19.59 8.02 2.40
C GLY A 31 18.25 8.75 2.46
N PRO A 32 17.44 8.50 3.50
CA PRO A 32 16.13 9.12 3.66
C PRO A 32 16.19 10.65 3.71
N GLY A 33 15.43 11.33 2.83
CA GLY A 33 15.20 12.76 2.89
C GLY A 33 14.26 13.17 4.03
N LEU A 34 13.99 14.46 4.21
CA LEU A 34 13.00 14.91 5.20
C LEU A 34 11.59 14.41 4.83
N VAL A 35 11.23 14.53 3.58
CA VAL A 35 9.98 14.00 3.04
C VAL A 35 10.30 13.13 1.82
N GLU A 36 9.75 11.94 1.79
CA GLU A 36 9.82 11.03 0.66
C GLU A 36 8.43 10.85 0.07
N VAL A 37 8.28 11.11 -1.21
CA VAL A 37 7.06 10.77 -1.96
C VAL A 37 7.35 9.49 -2.73
N THR A 38 6.57 8.45 -2.44
CA THR A 38 6.69 7.13 -3.05
C THR A 38 5.56 6.93 -4.04
N TYR A 39 5.88 6.58 -5.27
CA TYR A 39 4.93 6.15 -6.28
C TYR A 39 5.08 4.65 -6.50
N ILE A 40 3.98 3.91 -6.36
CA ILE A 40 3.89 2.46 -6.47
C ILE A 40 3.18 2.13 -7.79
N PRO A 41 3.90 1.93 -8.90
CA PRO A 41 3.30 1.64 -10.21
C PRO A 41 2.78 0.21 -10.31
N ALA A 42 3.39 -0.70 -9.57
CA ALA A 42 3.12 -2.12 -9.71
C ALA A 42 3.34 -2.88 -8.41
N GLY A 43 2.40 -3.76 -8.11
CA GLY A 43 2.46 -4.70 -7.00
C GLY A 43 1.41 -5.79 -7.14
N ALA A 44 1.45 -6.73 -6.22
CA ALA A 44 0.48 -7.79 -6.09
C ALA A 44 0.01 -7.90 -4.63
N ALA A 45 -1.27 -8.15 -4.47
CA ALA A 45 -1.87 -8.50 -3.19
C ALA A 45 -2.51 -9.89 -3.31
N PHE A 46 -2.19 -10.77 -2.37
CA PHE A 46 -2.74 -12.12 -2.32
C PHE A 46 -3.43 -12.35 -0.99
N PHE A 47 -4.69 -12.74 -1.06
CA PHE A 47 -5.54 -13.11 0.07
C PHE A 47 -5.67 -14.63 0.10
N PRO A 48 -5.04 -15.34 1.05
CA PRO A 48 -5.20 -16.78 1.17
C PRO A 48 -6.62 -17.15 1.59
N SER A 49 -7.05 -18.36 1.22
CA SER A 49 -8.33 -18.92 1.67
C SER A 49 -8.40 -19.04 3.19
N LYS A 50 -9.57 -18.82 3.75
CA LYS A 50 -9.83 -19.05 5.18
C LYS A 50 -11.28 -19.41 5.42
N GLY A 51 -11.53 -20.57 6.07
CA GLY A 51 -12.87 -21.10 6.22
C GLY A 51 -13.52 -21.34 4.87
N THR A 52 -14.70 -20.77 4.65
CA THR A 52 -15.43 -20.82 3.37
C THR A 52 -15.04 -19.71 2.39
N ALA A 53 -14.22 -18.75 2.83
CA ALA A 53 -13.81 -17.63 1.99
C ALA A 53 -12.68 -18.04 1.04
N PRO A 54 -12.80 -17.80 -0.28
CA PRO A 54 -11.83 -18.21 -1.28
C PRO A 54 -10.51 -17.43 -1.19
N SER A 55 -9.45 -17.99 -1.78
CA SER A 55 -8.23 -17.22 -2.06
C SER A 55 -8.44 -16.38 -3.32
N PHE A 56 -7.81 -15.21 -3.36
CA PHE A 56 -7.81 -14.37 -4.56
C PHE A 56 -6.59 -13.46 -4.59
N GLY A 57 -6.24 -13.01 -5.80
CA GLY A 57 -5.17 -12.07 -6.04
C GLY A 57 -5.66 -10.79 -6.72
N ASN A 58 -4.97 -9.69 -6.47
CA ASN A 58 -5.24 -8.40 -7.08
C ASN A 58 -3.92 -7.76 -7.53
N TYR A 59 -3.97 -7.01 -8.63
CA TYR A 59 -2.89 -6.11 -9.00
C TYR A 59 -2.96 -4.85 -8.13
N GLY A 60 -1.83 -4.46 -7.54
CA GLY A 60 -1.73 -3.30 -6.65
C GLY A 60 -0.97 -2.14 -7.28
N PHE A 61 -1.44 -0.93 -7.04
CA PHE A 61 -0.71 0.31 -7.31
C PHE A 61 -1.09 1.36 -6.24
N GLY A 62 -0.30 2.43 -6.13
CA GLY A 62 -0.60 3.42 -5.10
C GLY A 62 0.45 4.49 -4.94
N THR A 63 0.38 5.17 -3.82
CA THR A 63 1.32 6.21 -3.43
C THR A 63 1.47 6.26 -1.92
N ALA A 64 2.64 6.74 -1.46
CA ALA A 64 2.85 7.01 -0.05
C ALA A 64 3.65 8.31 0.15
N VAL A 65 3.47 8.92 1.29
CA VAL A 65 4.28 10.05 1.74
C VAL A 65 4.87 9.69 3.10
N THR A 66 6.19 9.71 3.20
CA THR A 66 6.92 9.46 4.45
C THR A 66 7.54 10.75 4.93
N PHE A 67 7.22 11.14 6.15
CA PHE A 67 7.87 12.22 6.87
C PHE A 67 8.91 11.61 7.83
N ASN A 68 10.19 11.84 7.57
CA ASN A 68 11.28 11.31 8.37
C ASN A 68 11.65 12.29 9.49
N VAL A 69 11.32 11.91 10.73
CA VAL A 69 11.69 12.69 11.94
C VAL A 69 13.21 12.77 12.09
N ASN A 70 13.87 11.67 11.77
CA ASN A 70 15.32 11.56 11.69
C ASN A 70 15.68 10.51 10.62
N ARG A 71 16.99 10.22 10.48
CA ARG A 71 17.46 9.23 9.49
C ARG A 71 17.02 7.78 9.77
N TYR A 72 16.50 7.49 10.95
CA TYR A 72 16.14 6.13 11.39
C TYR A 72 14.64 5.90 11.47
N ILE A 73 13.85 6.94 11.74
CA ILE A 73 12.42 6.84 12.03
C ILE A 73 11.63 7.82 11.16
N GLY A 74 10.61 7.32 10.50
CA GLY A 74 9.65 8.09 9.71
C GLY A 74 8.21 7.66 9.98
N PHE A 75 7.28 8.56 9.68
CA PHE A 75 5.85 8.30 9.64
C PHE A 75 5.38 8.33 8.19
N GLU A 76 4.71 7.28 7.77
CA GLU A 76 4.26 7.10 6.39
C GLU A 76 2.74 7.03 6.33
N GLY A 77 2.14 7.84 5.45
CA GLY A 77 0.76 7.66 5.00
C GLY A 77 0.77 6.97 3.64
N GLU A 78 0.11 5.83 3.49
CA GLU A 78 0.01 5.09 2.23
C GLU A 78 -1.44 4.98 1.78
N LEU A 79 -1.66 5.20 0.49
CA LEU A 79 -2.90 4.95 -0.21
C LEU A 79 -2.63 3.94 -1.33
N GLY A 80 -3.24 2.75 -1.24
CA GLY A 80 -3.07 1.67 -2.19
C GLY A 80 -4.41 1.25 -2.78
N SER A 81 -4.47 1.11 -4.10
CA SER A 81 -5.59 0.53 -4.84
C SER A 81 -5.21 -0.87 -5.31
N MET A 82 -6.13 -1.81 -5.17
CA MET A 82 -5.96 -3.18 -5.61
C MET A 82 -7.09 -3.50 -6.58
N ILE A 83 -6.75 -3.59 -7.86
CA ILE A 83 -7.72 -3.88 -8.92
C ILE A 83 -7.85 -5.37 -9.15
N ALA A 84 -9.09 -5.75 -9.45
CA ALA A 84 -9.48 -7.10 -9.71
C ALA A 84 -8.67 -7.73 -10.84
N THR A 85 -8.07 -8.89 -10.56
CA THR A 85 -7.59 -9.81 -11.60
C THR A 85 -8.63 -10.90 -11.79
N THR A 86 -8.70 -11.44 -13.01
CA THR A 86 -9.50 -12.63 -13.27
C THR A 86 -8.82 -13.80 -12.56
N SER A 87 -9.49 -14.39 -11.59
CA SER A 87 -9.03 -15.57 -10.86
C SER A 87 -10.08 -16.66 -11.01
N ASP A 88 -9.64 -17.89 -11.21
CA ASP A 88 -10.52 -19.05 -11.10
C ASP A 88 -10.86 -19.21 -9.61
N LEU A 89 -11.98 -18.62 -9.22
CA LEU A 89 -12.48 -18.70 -7.85
C LEU A 89 -13.28 -19.98 -7.70
N GLN A 90 -12.76 -20.92 -6.95
CA GLN A 90 -13.49 -22.12 -6.58
C GLN A 90 -14.45 -21.82 -5.43
N PHE A 91 -15.73 -21.78 -5.74
CA PHE A 91 -16.83 -21.77 -4.76
C PHE A 91 -17.45 -23.17 -4.72
N GLY A 92 -17.01 -24.01 -3.79
CA GLY A 92 -17.46 -25.40 -3.75
C GLY A 92 -17.14 -26.13 -5.06
N ASP A 93 -18.16 -26.75 -5.68
CA ASP A 93 -18.02 -27.46 -6.96
C ASP A 93 -18.20 -26.59 -8.23
N LEU A 94 -18.32 -25.26 -8.06
CA LEU A 94 -18.51 -24.32 -9.17
C LEU A 94 -17.19 -23.61 -9.47
N ASP A 95 -16.51 -24.03 -10.53
CA ASP A 95 -15.45 -23.25 -11.18
C ASP A 95 -16.07 -22.06 -11.91
N SER A 96 -16.00 -20.88 -11.33
CA SER A 96 -16.47 -19.67 -11.99
C SER A 96 -15.32 -18.70 -12.17
N ASN A 97 -15.09 -18.32 -13.43
CA ASN A 97 -14.13 -17.31 -13.85
C ASN A 97 -14.64 -15.91 -13.46
N ILE A 98 -14.61 -15.62 -12.14
CA ILE A 98 -15.15 -14.39 -11.55
C ILE A 98 -13.97 -13.50 -11.15
N LYS A 99 -14.08 -12.21 -11.47
CA LYS A 99 -13.11 -11.22 -11.03
C LYS A 99 -13.26 -10.94 -9.53
N SER A 100 -12.17 -10.89 -8.79
CA SER A 100 -12.13 -10.43 -7.40
C SER A 100 -12.68 -9.00 -7.24
N PRO A 101 -13.10 -8.55 -6.05
CA PRO A 101 -13.53 -7.18 -5.82
C PRO A 101 -12.33 -6.22 -5.93
N ASN A 102 -12.60 -4.97 -6.30
CA ASN A 102 -11.63 -3.89 -6.17
C ASN A 102 -11.53 -3.49 -4.70
N LEU A 103 -10.31 -3.20 -4.26
CA LEU A 103 -10.04 -2.81 -2.88
C LEU A 103 -9.26 -1.50 -2.85
N LEU A 104 -9.51 -0.69 -1.81
CA LEU A 104 -8.75 0.50 -1.48
C LEU A 104 -8.20 0.35 -0.06
N SER A 105 -6.89 0.41 0.09
CA SER A 105 -6.23 0.45 1.39
C SER A 105 -5.70 1.85 1.69
N TYR A 106 -5.85 2.28 2.93
CA TYR A 106 -5.25 3.52 3.44
C TYR A 106 -4.72 3.25 4.84
N THR A 107 -3.41 3.48 5.03
CA THR A 107 -2.72 3.12 6.26
C THR A 107 -1.79 4.22 6.72
N GLY A 108 -1.70 4.39 8.05
CA GLY A 108 -0.64 5.13 8.71
C GLY A 108 0.38 4.15 9.28
N ASN A 109 1.64 4.34 8.96
CA ASN A 109 2.71 3.42 9.30
C ASN A 109 3.85 4.14 10.00
N VAL A 110 4.57 3.43 10.85
CA VAL A 110 5.90 3.80 11.34
C VAL A 110 6.92 3.04 10.50
N VAL A 111 7.92 3.75 10.00
CA VAL A 111 9.04 3.19 9.21
C VAL A 111 10.31 3.32 10.04
N VAL A 112 11.04 2.22 10.20
CA VAL A 112 12.30 2.17 10.93
C VAL A 112 13.40 1.67 10.01
N SER A 113 14.48 2.46 9.87
CA SER A 113 15.62 2.18 9.00
C SER A 113 16.91 2.11 9.87
N PRO A 114 17.30 0.93 10.35
CA PRO A 114 18.41 0.81 11.32
C PRO A 114 19.79 1.14 10.74
N TRP A 115 19.95 1.00 9.42
CA TRP A 115 21.21 1.29 8.72
C TRP A 115 20.98 2.35 7.66
N THR A 116 21.54 3.53 7.88
CA THR A 116 21.45 4.68 6.99
C THR A 116 22.86 5.20 6.65
N GLY A 117 22.96 6.08 5.66
CA GLY A 117 24.26 6.60 5.19
C GLY A 117 24.88 5.73 4.10
N HIS A 118 24.11 4.80 3.52
CA HIS A 118 24.46 3.97 2.37
C HIS A 118 23.41 4.11 1.28
N ALA A 119 23.80 3.78 0.05
CA ALA A 119 22.84 3.77 -1.07
C ALA A 119 21.71 2.77 -0.85
N PHE A 120 21.97 1.63 -0.20
CA PHE A 120 20.98 0.62 0.16
C PHE A 120 20.61 0.75 1.64
N VAL A 121 19.33 0.99 1.90
CA VAL A 121 18.78 1.19 3.25
C VAL A 121 17.67 0.17 3.49
N PRO A 122 17.93 -0.89 4.24
CA PRO A 122 16.88 -1.79 4.70
C PRO A 122 15.99 -1.08 5.71
N TYR A 123 14.72 -1.45 5.75
CA TYR A 123 13.76 -0.91 6.69
C TYR A 123 12.71 -1.95 7.10
N ALA A 124 12.12 -1.71 8.25
CA ALA A 124 10.92 -2.36 8.73
C ALA A 124 9.78 -1.33 8.83
N THR A 125 8.56 -1.77 8.69
CA THR A 125 7.38 -0.92 8.79
C THR A 125 6.23 -1.65 9.47
N GLY A 126 5.39 -0.91 10.14
CA GLY A 126 4.15 -1.43 10.73
C GLY A 126 3.15 -0.32 10.95
N GLY A 127 1.88 -0.64 10.81
CA GLY A 127 0.83 0.37 10.91
C GLY A 127 -0.57 -0.18 10.90
N VAL A 128 -1.51 0.75 10.95
CA VAL A 128 -2.95 0.49 10.98
C VAL A 128 -3.67 1.40 10.01
N GLY A 129 -4.87 0.99 9.61
CA GLY A 129 -5.70 1.76 8.71
C GLY A 129 -6.98 1.06 8.33
N GLY A 130 -7.50 1.37 7.15
CA GLY A 130 -8.71 0.76 6.60
C GLY A 130 -8.46 0.06 5.28
N LEU A 131 -9.27 -0.96 5.05
CA LEU A 131 -9.41 -1.65 3.77
C LEU A 131 -10.87 -1.54 3.35
N THR A 132 -11.14 -0.79 2.27
CA THR A 132 -12.48 -0.68 1.69
C THR A 132 -12.60 -1.64 0.52
N MET A 133 -13.60 -2.50 0.56
CA MET A 133 -14.00 -3.37 -0.52
C MET A 133 -15.17 -2.70 -1.25
N PHE A 134 -15.02 -2.50 -2.56
CA PHE A 134 -16.08 -1.92 -3.38
C PHE A 134 -17.13 -2.94 -3.75
N GLU A 135 -18.36 -2.46 -3.93
CA GLU A 135 -19.51 -3.26 -4.33
C GLU A 135 -19.20 -4.17 -5.52
N ARG A 136 -19.65 -5.43 -5.45
CA ARG A 136 -19.59 -6.41 -6.51
C ARG A 136 -20.73 -7.40 -6.38
N PRO A 137 -21.91 -7.10 -6.95
CA PRO A 137 -23.13 -7.90 -6.77
C PRO A 137 -22.95 -9.38 -7.16
N GLN A 138 -22.11 -9.67 -8.16
CA GLN A 138 -21.81 -11.04 -8.60
C GLN A 138 -21.13 -11.89 -7.53
N LEU A 139 -20.52 -11.28 -6.50
CA LEU A 139 -19.90 -11.94 -5.36
C LEU A 139 -20.72 -11.78 -4.08
N GLY A 140 -21.95 -11.29 -4.17
CA GLY A 140 -22.78 -10.99 -3.01
C GLY A 140 -22.34 -9.79 -2.19
N VAL A 141 -21.46 -8.93 -2.76
CA VAL A 141 -21.05 -7.66 -2.17
C VAL A 141 -21.97 -6.58 -2.73
N THR A 142 -23.00 -6.24 -1.98
CA THR A 142 -24.07 -5.32 -2.44
C THR A 142 -23.74 -3.85 -2.16
N ASP A 143 -22.88 -3.58 -1.19
CA ASP A 143 -22.48 -2.24 -0.76
C ASP A 143 -20.97 -2.15 -0.53
N ASP A 144 -20.43 -0.93 -0.56
CA ASP A 144 -19.03 -0.67 -0.20
C ASP A 144 -18.81 -0.91 1.29
N GLU A 145 -17.89 -1.79 1.63
CA GLU A 145 -17.57 -2.09 3.02
C GLU A 145 -16.15 -1.75 3.40
N THR A 146 -16.00 -1.18 4.61
CA THR A 146 -14.70 -0.83 5.17
C THR A 146 -14.39 -1.64 6.42
N PHE A 147 -13.20 -2.23 6.42
CA PHE A 147 -12.67 -3.06 7.49
C PHE A 147 -11.46 -2.41 8.13
N LEU A 148 -11.29 -2.62 9.45
CA LEU A 148 -10.05 -2.26 10.12
C LEU A 148 -8.93 -3.21 9.68
N SER A 149 -7.79 -2.63 9.30
CA SER A 149 -6.63 -3.40 8.82
C SER A 149 -5.36 -2.94 9.54
N GLY A 150 -4.52 -3.91 9.93
CA GLY A 150 -3.17 -3.69 10.40
C GLY A 150 -2.17 -4.33 9.44
N ASN A 151 -0.94 -3.81 9.41
CA ASN A 151 0.12 -4.40 8.60
C ASN A 151 1.47 -4.34 9.30
N VAL A 152 2.34 -5.27 8.93
CA VAL A 152 3.76 -5.30 9.29
C VAL A 152 4.55 -5.79 8.09
N GLY A 153 5.73 -5.26 7.90
CA GLY A 153 6.54 -5.65 6.76
C GLY A 153 7.90 -4.99 6.75
N GLY A 154 8.53 -4.98 5.61
CA GLY A 154 9.81 -4.36 5.40
C GLY A 154 10.28 -4.50 3.96
N GLY A 155 11.42 -3.92 3.71
CA GLY A 155 11.98 -3.90 2.37
C GLY A 155 13.35 -3.27 2.33
N VAL A 156 13.75 -2.92 1.13
CA VAL A 156 15.00 -2.23 0.87
C VAL A 156 14.71 -1.02 -0.01
N LYS A 157 15.25 0.12 0.36
CA LYS A 157 15.32 1.34 -0.46
C LYS A 157 16.72 1.44 -1.05
N TRP A 158 16.82 1.81 -2.30
CA TRP A 158 18.06 2.23 -2.93
C TRP A 158 17.93 3.70 -3.32
N TYR A 159 18.93 4.52 -2.99
CA TYR A 159 18.97 5.94 -3.32
C TYR A 159 20.02 6.22 -4.37
N ALA A 160 19.69 7.02 -5.37
CA ALA A 160 20.62 7.51 -6.35
C ALA A 160 21.72 8.39 -5.70
N PRO A 161 22.92 8.49 -6.30
CA PRO A 161 24.01 9.28 -5.73
C PRO A 161 23.67 10.76 -5.49
N ASN A 162 22.77 11.35 -6.28
CA ASN A 162 22.28 12.71 -6.08
C ASN A 162 21.21 12.85 -4.98
N ASN A 163 20.82 11.75 -4.37
CA ASN A 163 19.79 11.62 -3.32
C ASN A 163 18.42 12.24 -3.66
N ARG A 164 18.15 12.57 -4.93
CA ARG A 164 16.87 13.16 -5.35
C ARG A 164 15.79 12.11 -5.61
N TRP A 165 16.19 10.91 -5.96
CA TRP A 165 15.29 9.81 -6.24
C TRP A 165 15.88 8.48 -5.80
N GLY A 166 15.04 7.48 -5.74
CA GLY A 166 15.41 6.12 -5.39
C GLY A 166 14.36 5.12 -5.85
N VAL A 167 14.62 3.86 -5.57
CA VAL A 167 13.65 2.77 -5.77
C VAL A 167 13.48 2.02 -4.47
N ARG A 168 12.32 1.39 -4.33
CA ARG A 168 11.91 0.64 -3.13
C ARG A 168 11.31 -0.69 -3.55
N GLY A 169 11.78 -1.78 -2.91
CA GLY A 169 11.11 -3.08 -2.91
C GLY A 169 10.53 -3.32 -1.53
N ASP A 170 9.27 -3.72 -1.46
CA ASP A 170 8.51 -3.85 -0.21
C ASP A 170 7.72 -5.15 -0.16
N TYR A 171 7.69 -5.77 1.02
CA TYR A 171 6.79 -6.86 1.35
C TYR A 171 6.02 -6.50 2.61
N ARG A 172 4.71 -6.73 2.60
CA ARG A 172 3.84 -6.51 3.77
C ARG A 172 2.90 -7.69 4.00
N PHE A 173 2.85 -8.10 5.24
CA PHE A 173 1.82 -8.97 5.77
C PHE A 173 0.75 -8.11 6.43
N GLY A 174 -0.49 -8.26 6.00
CA GLY A 174 -1.63 -7.54 6.54
C GLY A 174 -2.63 -8.48 7.21
N VAL A 175 -3.30 -7.93 8.21
CA VAL A 175 -4.37 -8.58 8.96
C VAL A 175 -5.58 -7.65 8.93
N THR A 176 -6.68 -8.12 8.37
CA THR A 176 -7.93 -7.36 8.27
C THR A 176 -8.99 -8.02 9.12
N ARG A 177 -9.51 -7.27 10.09
CA ARG A 177 -10.58 -7.74 10.96
C ARG A 177 -11.90 -7.68 10.21
N SER A 178 -12.52 -8.83 10.02
CA SER A 178 -13.84 -8.91 9.43
C SER A 178 -14.95 -8.56 10.43
N LYS A 179 -16.18 -8.50 9.96
CA LYS A 179 -17.38 -8.19 10.72
C LYS A 179 -18.37 -9.35 10.59
N ASP A 180 -19.32 -9.44 11.52
CA ASP A 180 -20.34 -10.51 11.53
C ASP A 180 -21.28 -10.44 10.33
N ASP A 181 -21.47 -9.22 9.78
CA ASP A 181 -22.29 -8.91 8.60
C ASP A 181 -21.47 -8.84 7.29
N ALA A 182 -20.19 -9.21 7.33
CA ALA A 182 -19.33 -9.16 6.15
C ALA A 182 -19.85 -10.11 5.04
N PRO A 183 -19.69 -9.72 3.75
CA PRO A 183 -20.04 -10.56 2.62
C PRO A 183 -19.41 -11.94 2.70
N ALA A 184 -20.14 -12.97 2.27
CA ALA A 184 -19.67 -14.36 2.31
C ALA A 184 -18.33 -14.57 1.59
N PHE A 185 -18.08 -13.80 0.51
CA PHE A 185 -16.82 -13.79 -0.23
C PHE A 185 -15.62 -13.38 0.65
N PHE A 186 -15.78 -12.37 1.51
CA PHE A 186 -14.72 -11.93 2.42
C PHE A 186 -14.61 -12.82 3.65
N GLY A 187 -15.71 -13.44 4.05
CA GLY A 187 -15.82 -14.28 5.25
C GLY A 187 -15.97 -13.45 6.53
N ARG A 188 -16.42 -14.11 7.59
CA ARG A 188 -16.65 -13.47 8.90
C ARG A 188 -15.41 -13.48 9.80
N ASP A 189 -14.40 -14.24 9.42
CA ASP A 189 -13.15 -14.36 10.15
C ASP A 189 -12.14 -13.27 9.74
N THR A 190 -11.12 -13.09 10.57
CA THR A 190 -9.95 -12.28 10.23
C THR A 190 -9.31 -12.76 8.94
N ARG A 191 -9.10 -11.86 7.99
CA ARG A 191 -8.43 -12.14 6.72
C ARG A 191 -6.97 -11.71 6.75
N TYR A 192 -6.15 -12.50 6.09
CA TYR A 192 -4.73 -12.18 5.89
C TYR A 192 -4.50 -11.71 4.45
N VAL A 193 -3.50 -10.86 4.27
CA VAL A 193 -3.07 -10.41 2.95
C VAL A 193 -1.54 -10.34 2.90
N HIS A 194 -1.00 -10.85 1.80
CA HIS A 194 0.41 -10.69 1.46
C HIS A 194 0.50 -9.69 0.32
N ARG A 195 1.27 -8.61 0.50
CA ARG A 195 1.49 -7.60 -0.53
C ARG A 195 2.97 -7.52 -0.86
N VAL A 196 3.28 -7.47 -2.15
CA VAL A 196 4.62 -7.21 -2.67
C VAL A 196 4.53 -6.10 -3.69
N TYR A 197 5.41 -5.12 -3.64
CA TYR A 197 5.45 -4.07 -4.64
C TYR A 197 6.84 -3.49 -4.88
N GLY A 198 7.03 -2.95 -6.09
CA GLY A 198 8.13 -2.08 -6.45
C GLY A 198 7.65 -0.64 -6.55
N ALA A 199 8.50 0.31 -6.15
CA ALA A 199 8.14 1.71 -6.13
C ALA A 199 9.32 2.62 -6.49
N VAL A 200 9.01 3.83 -6.92
CA VAL A 200 9.94 4.93 -7.11
C VAL A 200 9.76 5.92 -5.97
N ILE A 201 10.87 6.37 -5.41
CA ILE A 201 10.92 7.37 -4.34
C ILE A 201 11.43 8.68 -4.95
N ILE A 202 10.79 9.78 -4.57
CA ILE A 202 11.28 11.14 -4.82
C ILE A 202 11.56 11.76 -3.46
N ASN A 203 12.82 12.14 -3.22
CA ASN A 203 13.23 12.80 -1.99
C ASN A 203 13.10 14.32 -2.14
N THR A 204 12.56 14.95 -1.10
CA THR A 204 12.81 16.38 -0.91
C THR A 204 14.15 16.56 -0.23
N ALA A 205 14.87 17.64 -0.56
CA ALA A 205 16.12 17.97 0.10
C ALA A 205 15.93 18.15 1.62
N ARG A 206 16.95 17.82 2.38
CA ARG A 206 17.06 18.16 3.80
C ARG A 206 17.46 19.62 3.96
#